data_fc501d1d1c7172529f9baa15f5cfdf11
#
_entry.id   fc501d1d1c7172529f9baa15f5cfdf11
#
_cell.length_a   1.000
_cell.length_b   1.000
_cell.length_c   1.000
_cell.angle_alpha   90.00
_cell.angle_beta   90.00
_cell.angle_gamma   90.00
#
_symmetry.space_group_name_H-M   'P 1'
#
loop_
_entity.id
_entity.type
_entity.pdbx_description
1 polymer ?
#
loop_
_entity_poly.entity_id
_entity_poly.type
_entity_poly.pdbx_seq_one_letter_code
_entity_poly.pdbx_strand_id
1 'polypeptide(L)'
;MCWLIRIKMKLDELILREPANVDWNRVYKEAHGLFALAMDIKNNGVQQPIILDEEGKIEDGIHRIFACWLLSWKGDIPTEEKD
;
A
#
# COMPACT_ATOMS: atom_id res chain seq x y z
N MET A 1 -18.70 12.24 10.19
CA MET A 1 -18.55 11.01 9.42
C MET A 1 -17.31 11.09 8.56
N CYS A 2 -16.51 10.04 8.60
CA CYS A 2 -15.33 9.97 7.73
C CYS A 2 -15.77 9.44 6.36
N TRP A 3 -15.53 10.19 5.34
CA TRP A 3 -15.75 9.77 3.97
C TRP A 3 -14.45 9.20 3.42
N LEU A 4 -14.53 8.06 2.76
CA LEU A 4 -13.38 7.50 2.06
C LEU A 4 -13.50 7.86 0.59
N ILE A 5 -12.49 8.54 0.08
CA ILE A 5 -12.40 8.88 -1.34
C ILE A 5 -11.57 7.80 -2.02
N ARG A 6 -12.16 7.15 -3.00
CA ARG A 6 -11.46 6.09 -3.76
C ARG A 6 -10.75 6.71 -4.95
N ILE A 7 -9.45 6.47 -5.01
CA ILE A 7 -8.60 6.96 -6.09
C ILE A 7 -7.70 5.83 -6.58
N LYS A 8 -7.08 6.04 -7.72
CA LYS A 8 -6.06 5.13 -8.24
C LYS A 8 -4.75 5.87 -8.31
N MET A 9 -3.70 5.27 -7.75
CA MET A 9 -2.38 5.86 -7.72
C MET A 9 -1.36 4.89 -8.28
N LYS A 10 -0.30 5.44 -8.85
CA LYS A 10 0.84 4.66 -9.28
C LYS A 10 1.79 4.43 -8.11
N LEU A 11 2.59 3.38 -8.22
CA LEU A 11 3.58 3.06 -7.20
C LEU A 11 4.50 4.23 -6.89
N ASP A 12 4.95 4.96 -7.91
CA ASP A 12 5.84 6.11 -7.76
C ASP A 12 5.25 7.17 -6.84
N GLU A 13 3.96 7.42 -6.96
CA GLU A 13 3.26 8.39 -6.14
C GLU A 13 3.13 7.92 -4.70
N LEU A 14 2.88 6.63 -4.50
CA LEU A 14 2.74 6.05 -3.17
C LEU A 14 4.07 5.98 -2.42
N ILE A 15 5.16 5.70 -3.11
CA ILE A 15 6.49 5.64 -2.50
C ILE A 15 6.90 6.99 -1.91
N LEU A 16 6.43 8.08 -2.50
CA LEU A 16 6.72 9.43 -2.02
C LEU A 16 5.92 9.82 -0.78
N ARG A 17 4.90 9.04 -0.42
CA ARG A 17 4.08 9.32 0.76
C ARG A 17 4.76 8.79 2.01
N GLU A 18 4.71 9.56 3.08
CA GLU A 18 5.26 9.13 4.36
C GLU A 18 4.32 8.14 5.03
N PRO A 19 4.85 7.09 5.69
CA PRO A 19 4.01 6.22 6.51
C PRO A 19 3.58 6.91 7.80
N ALA A 20 2.35 6.66 8.22
CA ALA A 20 1.81 7.17 9.48
C ALA A 20 1.98 6.12 10.57
N ASN A 21 2.69 6.46 11.65
CA ASN A 21 2.82 5.60 12.85
C ASN A 21 3.16 4.14 12.53
N VAL A 22 4.11 3.92 11.63
CA VAL A 22 4.49 2.57 11.23
C VAL A 22 5.42 1.95 12.26
N ASP A 23 5.07 0.77 12.74
CA ASP A 23 5.96 -0.06 13.55
C ASP A 23 6.86 -0.85 12.61
N TRP A 24 8.05 -0.34 12.38
CA TRP A 24 9.02 -0.96 11.47
C TRP A 24 9.47 -2.34 11.94
N ASN A 25 9.48 -2.58 13.26
CA ASN A 25 9.81 -3.91 13.78
C ASN A 25 8.78 -4.94 13.35
N ARG A 26 7.52 -4.56 13.40
CA ARG A 26 6.44 -5.43 12.96
C ARG A 26 6.52 -5.69 11.46
N VAL A 27 6.74 -4.63 10.67
CA VAL A 27 6.90 -4.75 9.22
C VAL A 27 8.04 -5.72 8.90
N TYR A 28 9.14 -5.60 9.61
CA TYR A 28 10.31 -6.44 9.41
C TYR A 28 10.04 -7.90 9.76
N LYS A 29 9.33 -8.14 10.86
CA LYS A 29 8.98 -9.50 11.29
C LYS A 29 8.04 -10.18 10.32
N GLU A 30 7.16 -9.42 9.68
CA GLU A 30 6.18 -9.95 8.72
C GLU A 30 6.74 -10.02 7.29
N ALA A 31 7.98 -9.59 7.09
CA ALA A 31 8.57 -9.51 5.75
C ALA A 31 8.71 -10.88 5.08
N HIS A 32 8.77 -11.97 5.84
CA HIS A 32 8.84 -13.31 5.27
C HIS A 32 7.57 -13.69 4.50
N GLY A 33 6.45 -13.05 4.80
CA GLY A 33 5.21 -13.23 4.05
C GLY A 33 5.10 -12.36 2.80
N LEU A 34 6.07 -11.48 2.60
CA LEU A 34 6.03 -10.49 1.52
C LEU A 34 6.11 -11.15 0.14
N PHE A 35 6.89 -12.22 0.01
CA PHE A 35 7.01 -12.94 -1.24
C PHE A 35 5.68 -13.55 -1.67
N ALA A 36 4.97 -14.17 -0.73
CA ALA A 36 3.66 -14.75 -1.01
C ALA A 36 2.66 -13.67 -1.43
N LEU A 37 2.69 -12.52 -0.77
CA LEU A 37 1.84 -11.40 -1.12
C LEU A 37 2.19 -10.85 -2.50
N ALA A 38 3.48 -10.76 -2.82
CA ALA A 38 3.93 -10.31 -4.14
C ALA A 38 3.45 -11.26 -5.24
N MET A 39 3.51 -12.56 -5.01
CA MET A 39 3.02 -13.54 -5.98
C MET A 39 1.51 -13.45 -6.17
N ASP A 40 0.77 -13.21 -5.09
CA ASP A 40 -0.67 -12.99 -5.18
C ASP A 40 -0.99 -11.75 -6.01
N ILE A 41 -0.31 -10.65 -5.76
CA ILE A 41 -0.50 -9.41 -6.52
C ILE A 41 -0.15 -9.63 -8.00
N LYS A 42 0.92 -10.35 -8.28
CA LYS A 42 1.32 -10.65 -9.65
C LYS A 42 0.22 -11.39 -10.41
N ASN A 43 -0.44 -12.33 -9.75
CA ASN A 43 -1.44 -13.18 -10.39
C ASN A 43 -2.84 -12.54 -10.40
N ASN A 44 -3.20 -11.80 -9.37
CA ASN A 44 -4.56 -11.34 -9.16
C ASN A 44 -4.70 -9.81 -9.09
N GLY A 45 -3.60 -9.08 -9.12
CA GLY A 45 -3.59 -7.64 -8.94
C GLY A 45 -3.74 -7.24 -7.47
N VAL A 46 -3.72 -5.94 -7.22
CA VAL A 46 -3.91 -5.40 -5.87
C VAL A 46 -5.41 -5.37 -5.60
N GLN A 47 -5.87 -6.24 -4.71
CA GLN A 47 -7.29 -6.40 -4.44
C GLN A 47 -7.79 -5.54 -3.29
N GLN A 48 -6.93 -5.22 -2.33
CA GLN A 48 -7.30 -4.38 -1.20
C GLN A 48 -6.64 -3.02 -1.34
N PRO A 49 -7.36 -1.94 -1.02
CA PRO A 49 -6.81 -0.60 -1.23
C PRO A 49 -5.74 -0.24 -0.20
N ILE A 50 -4.86 0.66 -0.60
CA ILE A 50 -3.96 1.35 0.30
C ILE A 50 -4.78 2.46 0.97
N ILE A 51 -4.65 2.61 2.28
CA ILE A 51 -5.39 3.62 3.02
C ILE A 51 -4.46 4.77 3.37
N LEU A 52 -4.85 5.97 2.97
CA LEU A 52 -4.15 7.20 3.33
C LEU A 52 -4.95 7.91 4.42
N ASP A 53 -4.25 8.56 5.35
CA ASP A 53 -4.90 9.35 6.38
C ASP A 53 -5.26 10.76 5.88
N GLU A 54 -5.78 11.59 6.76
CA GLU A 54 -6.20 12.96 6.43
C GLU A 54 -5.06 13.84 5.93
N GLU A 55 -3.83 13.50 6.32
CA GLU A 55 -2.63 14.24 5.91
C GLU A 55 -2.00 13.66 4.63
N GLY A 56 -2.60 12.60 4.08
CA GLY A 56 -2.07 11.92 2.91
C GLY A 56 -0.95 10.94 3.21
N LYS A 57 -0.74 10.59 4.47
CA LYS A 57 0.25 9.59 4.87
C LYS A 57 -0.33 8.19 4.78
N ILE A 58 0.53 7.21 4.55
CA ILE A 58 0.10 5.81 4.43
C ILE A 58 -0.28 5.28 5.80
N GLU A 59 -1.57 5.02 6.02
CA GLU A 59 -2.08 4.47 7.27
C GLU A 59 -2.10 2.95 7.25
N ASP A 60 -2.46 2.34 6.11
CA ASP A 60 -2.53 0.89 5.97
C ASP A 60 -2.11 0.49 4.56
N GLY A 61 -1.53 -0.69 4.44
CA GLY A 61 -1.14 -1.24 3.15
C GLY A 61 0.35 -1.14 2.84
N ILE A 62 1.19 -0.88 3.83
CA ILE A 62 2.63 -0.75 3.62
C ILE A 62 3.25 -2.01 3.00
N HIS A 63 2.76 -3.19 3.40
CA HIS A 63 3.24 -4.45 2.84
C HIS A 63 2.88 -4.60 1.36
N ARG A 64 1.70 -4.11 0.98
CA ARG A 64 1.26 -4.13 -0.42
C ARG A 64 2.13 -3.22 -1.27
N ILE A 65 2.53 -2.07 -0.73
CA ILE A 65 3.43 -1.14 -1.41
C ILE A 65 4.79 -1.80 -1.62
N PHE A 66 5.34 -2.46 -0.59
CA PHE A 66 6.61 -3.18 -0.72
C PHE A 66 6.52 -4.32 -1.73
N ALA A 67 5.41 -5.06 -1.72
CA ALA A 67 5.20 -6.13 -2.68
C ALA A 67 5.14 -5.59 -4.11
N CYS A 68 4.44 -4.50 -4.32
CA CYS A 68 4.39 -3.83 -5.63
C CYS A 68 5.77 -3.35 -6.06
N TRP A 69 6.56 -2.84 -5.12
CA TRP A 69 7.92 -2.41 -5.41
C TRP A 69 8.79 -3.58 -5.86
N LEU A 70 8.69 -4.73 -5.18
CA LEU A 70 9.42 -5.92 -5.57
C LEU A 70 9.08 -6.40 -6.99
N LEU A 71 7.82 -6.21 -7.38
CA LEU A 71 7.32 -6.61 -8.69
C LEU A 71 7.56 -5.56 -9.77
N SER A 72 8.04 -4.37 -9.40
CA SER A 72 8.09 -3.22 -10.30
C SER A 72 6.72 -2.95 -10.92
N TRP A 73 5.70 -2.94 -10.07
CA TRP A 73 4.30 -2.83 -10.48
C TRP A 73 4.04 -1.51 -11.20
N LYS A 74 3.46 -1.59 -12.39
CA LYS A 74 3.22 -0.42 -13.23
C LYS A 74 1.75 -0.07 -13.40
N GLY A 75 0.87 -0.95 -12.93
CA GLY A 75 -0.57 -0.70 -13.00
C GLY A 75 -1.04 0.27 -11.93
N ASP A 76 -2.31 0.64 -12.02
CA ASP A 76 -2.93 1.45 -10.98
C ASP A 76 -3.09 0.64 -9.70
N ILE A 77 -2.92 1.30 -8.57
CA ILE A 77 -3.09 0.71 -7.25
C ILE A 77 -4.32 1.35 -6.60
N PRO A 78 -5.33 0.57 -6.24
CA PRO A 78 -6.51 1.13 -5.58
C PRO A 78 -6.10 1.76 -4.26
N THR A 79 -6.57 2.97 -4.02
CA THR A 79 -6.20 3.76 -2.85
C THR A 79 -7.45 4.43 -2.31
N GLU A 80 -7.59 4.47 -1.00
CA GLU A 80 -8.66 5.19 -0.33
C GLU A 80 -8.05 6.26 0.55
N GLU A 81 -8.61 7.45 0.46
CA GLU A 81 -8.14 8.61 1.21
C GLU A 81 -9.21 9.01 2.21
N LYS A 82 -8.83 9.17 3.46
CA LYS A 82 -9.74 9.66 4.50
C LYS A 82 -9.91 11.16 4.38
N ASP A 83 -11.14 11.57 4.40
CA ASP A 83 -11.49 12.98 4.34
C ASP A 83 -11.85 13.50 5.74
#